data_41e8b53d535266c70d60feb2b5b4e094
#
_entry.id   41e8b53d535266c70d60feb2b5b4e094
#
_cell.length_a   1.000
_cell.length_b   1.000
_cell.length_c   1.000
_cell.angle_alpha   90.00
_cell.angle_beta   90.00
_cell.angle_gamma   90.00
#
_symmetry.space_group_name_H-M   'P 1'
#
loop_
_entity.id
_entity.type
_entity.pdbx_description
1 polymer ?
#
loop_
_entity_poly.entity_id
_entity_poly.type
_entity_poly.pdbx_seq_one_letter_code
_entity_poly.pdbx_strand_id
1 'polypeptide(L)'
;MSKVLALTGAGISAESGIRTFRDAGGLWENRKVEDVASPEGFKRDPVLVWEFYKERYAQSLSVQPNSAHQALVKLEEHLGDDFHLITQNVDCLHARAGSKRLYEMHGRLDSCFCVSCRTHYRMEECDLEPQTPLCQRCGNLLRPDIVWFGEIPYFLYEIEELLKNTDVFLIVGTSGVVYPAAGFVMTAKLFGAHTIGVNLEKPDNMGFI
;
A
#
# COMPACT_ATOMS: atom_id res chain seq x y z
N MET A 1 -20.70 -15.96 -10.35
CA MET A 1 -20.30 -16.04 -8.93
C MET A 1 -20.38 -14.65 -8.32
N SER A 2 -20.41 -14.53 -6.99
CA SER A 2 -20.40 -13.22 -6.36
C SER A 2 -19.04 -12.54 -6.58
N LYS A 3 -19.04 -11.27 -6.96
CA LYS A 3 -17.84 -10.46 -7.11
C LYS A 3 -17.34 -10.01 -5.75
N VAL A 4 -16.10 -10.31 -5.45
CA VAL A 4 -15.44 -10.02 -4.17
C VAL A 4 -14.33 -9.01 -4.38
N LEU A 5 -14.37 -7.91 -3.64
CA LEU A 5 -13.31 -6.93 -3.56
C LEU A 5 -12.72 -6.93 -2.16
N ALA A 6 -11.42 -7.13 -2.04
CA ALA A 6 -10.73 -7.06 -0.75
C ALA A 6 -9.93 -5.75 -0.63
N LEU A 7 -9.97 -5.13 0.54
CA LEU A 7 -9.12 -3.99 0.93
C LEU A 7 -8.25 -4.41 2.10
N THR A 8 -6.93 -4.24 1.97
CA THR A 8 -6.00 -4.54 3.06
C THR A 8 -5.23 -3.31 3.53
N GLY A 9 -4.87 -3.29 4.81
CA GLY A 9 -4.00 -2.30 5.42
C GLY A 9 -2.87 -2.96 6.21
N ALA A 10 -2.07 -2.17 6.92
CA ALA A 10 -0.84 -2.62 7.58
C ALA A 10 -1.03 -3.77 8.58
N GLY A 11 -2.23 -3.90 9.15
CA GLY A 11 -2.53 -4.98 10.10
C GLY A 11 -2.38 -6.39 9.52
N ILE A 12 -2.60 -6.59 8.20
CA ILE A 12 -2.40 -7.89 7.57
C ILE A 12 -0.94 -8.33 7.57
N SER A 13 0.00 -7.37 7.57
CA SER A 13 1.45 -7.61 7.54
C SER A 13 2.10 -7.71 8.92
N ALA A 14 1.33 -7.47 10.01
CA ALA A 14 1.84 -7.49 11.38
C ALA A 14 2.46 -8.84 11.76
N GLU A 15 1.78 -9.95 11.43
CA GLU A 15 2.30 -11.31 11.69
C GLU A 15 3.51 -11.68 10.82
N SER A 16 3.77 -10.94 9.74
CA SER A 16 5.01 -11.05 8.96
C SER A 16 6.20 -10.33 9.60
N GLY A 17 5.98 -9.54 10.65
CA GLY A 17 7.02 -8.77 11.36
C GLY A 17 7.14 -7.32 10.89
N ILE A 18 6.18 -6.82 10.08
CA ILE A 18 6.13 -5.41 9.70
C ILE A 18 5.27 -4.65 10.72
N ARG A 19 5.83 -3.61 11.31
CA ARG A 19 5.11 -2.76 12.27
C ARG A 19 3.99 -1.99 11.60
N THR A 20 2.86 -1.88 12.31
CA THR A 20 1.71 -1.13 11.81
C THR A 20 1.92 0.38 11.98
N PHE A 21 1.28 1.19 11.13
CA PHE A 21 1.34 2.65 11.17
C PHE A 21 0.72 3.26 12.46
N ARG A 22 -0.02 2.47 13.28
CA ARG A 22 -0.67 2.93 14.52
C ARG A 22 0.28 3.22 15.68
N ASP A 23 1.50 2.72 15.62
CA ASP A 23 2.43 2.81 16.73
C ASP A 23 3.05 4.19 16.80
N ALA A 24 2.43 5.10 17.58
CA ALA A 24 3.03 6.33 18.05
C ALA A 24 2.67 7.65 17.35
N GLY A 25 1.49 8.20 17.64
CA GLY A 25 1.32 9.67 17.68
C GLY A 25 1.78 10.48 16.45
N GLY A 26 1.59 9.97 15.23
CA GLY A 26 2.05 10.62 13.99
C GLY A 26 3.50 10.30 13.60
N LEU A 27 4.11 9.33 14.26
CA LEU A 27 5.43 8.83 13.88
C LEU A 27 5.29 7.54 13.06
N TRP A 28 6.04 7.45 11.97
CA TRP A 28 6.26 6.21 11.25
C TRP A 28 7.69 5.75 11.52
N GLU A 29 7.84 4.64 12.24
CA GLU A 29 9.16 4.10 12.65
C GLU A 29 10.07 5.18 13.30
N ASN A 30 9.51 5.91 14.27
CA ASN A 30 10.18 6.99 15.02
C ASN A 30 10.55 8.23 14.17
N ARG A 31 10.07 8.36 12.93
CA ARG A 31 10.22 9.57 12.09
C ARG A 31 8.88 10.26 11.96
N LYS A 32 8.87 11.58 11.93
CA LYS A 32 7.65 12.33 11.62
C LYS A 32 7.22 12.04 10.19
N VAL A 33 5.95 11.74 10.01
CA VAL A 33 5.35 11.42 8.69
C VAL A 33 5.61 12.55 7.68
N GLU A 34 5.49 13.80 8.13
CA GLU A 34 5.72 15.00 7.30
C GLU A 34 7.16 15.08 6.78
N ASP A 35 8.14 14.50 7.50
CA ASP A 35 9.55 14.54 7.10
C ASP A 35 9.89 13.46 6.07
N VAL A 36 9.24 12.27 6.14
CA VAL A 36 9.62 11.11 5.34
C VAL A 36 8.56 10.65 4.33
N ALA A 37 7.33 11.14 4.45
CA ALA A 37 6.20 10.73 3.61
C ALA A 37 5.39 11.92 3.08
N SER A 38 6.08 13.00 2.67
CA SER A 38 5.50 14.14 1.96
C SER A 38 6.42 14.66 0.86
N PRO A 39 5.87 15.29 -0.21
CA PRO A 39 6.66 15.96 -1.24
C PRO A 39 7.57 17.05 -0.67
N GLU A 40 7.10 17.78 0.34
CA GLU A 40 7.84 18.86 1.02
C GLU A 40 9.01 18.30 1.83
N GLY A 41 8.80 17.17 2.53
CA GLY A 41 9.86 16.46 3.25
C GLY A 41 10.97 16.01 2.30
N PHE A 42 10.62 15.40 1.17
CA PHE A 42 11.59 15.00 0.16
C PHE A 42 12.34 16.18 -0.46
N LYS A 43 11.67 17.29 -0.75
CA LYS A 43 12.30 18.50 -1.28
C LYS A 43 13.27 19.12 -0.27
N ARG A 44 12.95 19.07 1.02
CA ARG A 44 13.76 19.62 2.10
C ARG A 44 14.98 18.77 2.40
N ASP A 45 14.81 17.46 2.50
CA ASP A 45 15.87 16.52 2.85
C ASP A 45 15.69 15.17 2.14
N PRO A 46 16.12 15.07 0.85
CA PRO A 46 16.01 13.82 0.11
C PRO A 46 16.90 12.69 0.69
N VAL A 47 17.98 13.05 1.42
CA VAL A 47 18.86 12.06 2.05
C VAL A 47 18.11 11.33 3.17
N LEU A 48 17.48 12.08 4.09
CA LEU A 48 16.68 11.51 5.17
C LEU A 48 15.56 10.60 4.62
N VAL A 49 14.88 11.03 3.56
CA VAL A 49 13.81 10.24 2.95
C VAL A 49 14.37 8.95 2.34
N TRP A 50 15.50 9.02 1.62
CA TRP A 50 16.11 7.83 1.05
C TRP A 50 16.64 6.86 2.12
N GLU A 51 17.25 7.33 3.19
CA GLU A 51 17.65 6.51 4.34
C GLU A 51 16.44 5.74 4.88
N PHE A 52 15.35 6.44 5.14
CA PHE A 52 14.11 5.85 5.63
C PHE A 52 13.57 4.75 4.70
N TYR A 53 13.48 5.00 3.39
CA TYR A 53 12.92 4.03 2.45
C TYR A 53 13.87 2.87 2.12
N LYS A 54 15.18 3.08 2.14
CA LYS A 54 16.16 1.98 2.05
C LYS A 54 16.03 1.01 3.22
N GLU A 55 15.87 1.51 4.45
CA GLU A 55 15.62 0.68 5.62
C GLU A 55 14.31 -0.11 5.48
N ARG A 56 13.24 0.53 5.01
CA ARG A 56 11.93 -0.15 4.78
C ARG A 56 12.01 -1.19 3.68
N TYR A 57 12.72 -0.90 2.61
CA TYR A 57 12.97 -1.87 1.54
C TYR A 57 13.76 -3.08 2.06
N ALA A 58 14.86 -2.86 2.77
CA ALA A 58 15.63 -3.94 3.38
C ALA A 58 14.79 -4.79 4.35
N GLN A 59 13.96 -4.15 5.19
CA GLN A 59 13.03 -4.84 6.07
C GLN A 59 12.03 -5.69 5.28
N SER A 60 11.44 -5.14 4.22
CA SER A 60 10.47 -5.89 3.40
C SER A 60 11.06 -7.14 2.76
N LEU A 61 12.35 -7.11 2.40
CA LEU A 61 13.07 -8.27 1.86
C LEU A 61 13.35 -9.34 2.92
N SER A 62 13.48 -8.96 4.20
CA SER A 62 13.80 -9.87 5.30
C SER A 62 12.60 -10.68 5.82
N VAL A 63 11.38 -10.29 5.47
CA VAL A 63 10.13 -10.94 5.93
C VAL A 63 9.46 -11.75 4.82
N GLN A 64 8.51 -12.62 5.20
CA GLN A 64 7.76 -13.43 4.25
C GLN A 64 6.24 -13.16 4.37
N PRO A 65 5.47 -13.35 3.28
CA PRO A 65 4.03 -13.35 3.35
C PRO A 65 3.53 -14.37 4.39
N ASN A 66 2.53 -13.99 5.18
CA ASN A 66 1.93 -14.85 6.19
C ASN A 66 0.67 -15.57 5.67
N SER A 67 0.01 -16.32 6.56
CA SER A 67 -1.18 -17.12 6.24
C SER A 67 -2.35 -16.30 5.69
N ALA A 68 -2.50 -15.03 6.13
CA ALA A 68 -3.56 -14.17 5.63
C ALA A 68 -3.34 -13.76 4.16
N HIS A 69 -2.09 -13.45 3.78
CA HIS A 69 -1.74 -13.21 2.37
C HIS A 69 -2.03 -14.45 1.51
N GLN A 70 -1.64 -15.64 1.98
CA GLN A 70 -1.90 -16.90 1.28
C GLN A 70 -3.40 -17.24 1.17
N ALA A 71 -4.18 -16.88 2.18
CA ALA A 71 -5.64 -17.06 2.14
C ALA A 71 -6.30 -16.22 1.05
N LEU A 72 -5.85 -14.96 0.85
CA LEU A 72 -6.34 -14.10 -0.22
C LEU A 72 -5.94 -14.61 -1.62
N VAL A 73 -4.74 -15.17 -1.76
CA VAL A 73 -4.33 -15.85 -3.02
C VAL A 73 -5.24 -17.03 -3.33
N LYS A 74 -5.52 -17.90 -2.35
CA LYS A 74 -6.46 -19.03 -2.54
C LYS A 74 -7.86 -18.55 -2.91
N LEU A 75 -8.32 -17.44 -2.32
CA LEU A 75 -9.61 -16.86 -2.66
C LEU A 75 -9.61 -16.34 -4.10
N GLU A 76 -8.54 -15.70 -4.55
CA GLU A 76 -8.35 -15.26 -5.93
C GLU A 76 -8.33 -16.46 -6.91
N GLU A 77 -7.63 -17.54 -6.56
CA GLU A 77 -7.59 -18.76 -7.38
C GLU A 77 -8.98 -19.40 -7.53
N HIS A 78 -9.80 -19.35 -6.46
CA HIS A 78 -11.15 -19.95 -6.46
C HIS A 78 -12.15 -19.08 -7.26
N LEU A 79 -12.07 -17.76 -7.15
CA LEU A 79 -13.04 -16.83 -7.74
C LEU A 79 -12.62 -16.33 -9.14
N GLY A 80 -11.35 -16.45 -9.50
CA GLY A 80 -10.84 -16.01 -10.80
C GLY A 80 -11.06 -14.51 -11.02
N ASP A 81 -11.71 -14.15 -12.13
CA ASP A 81 -11.96 -12.77 -12.53
C ASP A 81 -12.97 -12.03 -11.64
N ASP A 82 -13.70 -12.75 -10.79
CA ASP A 82 -14.64 -12.17 -9.83
C ASP A 82 -13.94 -11.71 -8.52
N PHE A 83 -12.61 -11.83 -8.40
CA PHE A 83 -11.86 -11.36 -7.24
C PHE A 83 -10.87 -10.25 -7.62
N HIS A 84 -10.83 -9.17 -6.82
CA HIS A 84 -9.81 -8.12 -6.89
C HIS A 84 -9.32 -7.75 -5.50
N LEU A 85 -8.05 -7.38 -5.40
CA LEU A 85 -7.39 -7.02 -4.14
C LEU A 85 -6.81 -5.61 -4.23
N ILE A 86 -7.26 -4.74 -3.34
CA ILE A 86 -6.69 -3.40 -3.13
C ILE A 86 -5.83 -3.46 -1.88
N THR A 87 -4.64 -2.92 -1.93
CA THR A 87 -3.81 -2.78 -0.73
C THR A 87 -3.34 -1.35 -0.53
N GLN A 88 -3.37 -0.90 0.72
CA GLN A 88 -2.74 0.32 1.19
C GLN A 88 -1.26 0.10 1.51
N ASN A 89 -0.83 -1.17 1.59
CA ASN A 89 0.51 -1.53 1.97
C ASN A 89 1.48 -1.37 0.79
N VAL A 90 2.69 -0.97 1.12
CA VAL A 90 3.79 -0.76 0.17
C VAL A 90 4.86 -1.86 0.25
N ASP A 91 4.65 -2.87 1.12
CA ASP A 91 5.63 -3.90 1.50
C ASP A 91 5.83 -5.01 0.46
N CYS A 92 5.05 -5.02 -0.61
CA CYS A 92 5.06 -6.00 -1.69
C CYS A 92 4.71 -7.44 -1.27
N LEU A 93 4.20 -7.68 -0.04
CA LEU A 93 3.93 -9.04 0.45
C LEU A 93 2.78 -9.73 -0.30
N HIS A 94 1.76 -9.01 -0.75
CA HIS A 94 0.70 -9.57 -1.59
C HIS A 94 1.22 -10.06 -2.94
N ALA A 95 2.04 -9.25 -3.62
CA ALA A 95 2.66 -9.64 -4.89
C ALA A 95 3.58 -10.86 -4.69
N ARG A 96 4.37 -10.88 -3.62
CA ARG A 96 5.26 -12.00 -3.26
C ARG A 96 4.50 -13.26 -2.83
N ALA A 97 3.29 -13.12 -2.30
CA ALA A 97 2.40 -14.25 -2.00
C ALA A 97 1.83 -14.90 -3.27
N GLY A 98 1.79 -14.15 -4.40
CA GLY A 98 1.28 -14.62 -5.67
C GLY A 98 -0.04 -13.97 -6.11
N SER A 99 -0.54 -12.93 -5.43
CA SER A 99 -1.71 -12.16 -5.87
C SER A 99 -1.47 -11.52 -7.23
N LYS A 100 -2.42 -11.64 -8.14
CA LYS A 100 -2.31 -11.20 -9.54
C LYS A 100 -3.19 -9.99 -9.85
N ARG A 101 -4.45 -9.98 -9.35
CA ARG A 101 -5.41 -8.87 -9.51
C ARG A 101 -5.27 -7.88 -8.36
N LEU A 102 -4.06 -7.29 -8.26
CA LEU A 102 -3.60 -6.49 -7.13
C LEU A 102 -3.48 -5.01 -7.52
N TYR A 103 -4.12 -4.14 -6.75
CA TYR A 103 -4.05 -2.69 -6.85
C TYR A 103 -3.27 -2.14 -5.65
N GLU A 104 -1.99 -1.82 -5.83
CA GLU A 104 -1.11 -1.23 -4.82
C GLU A 104 -1.32 0.29 -4.81
N MET A 105 -2.40 0.74 -4.16
CA MET A 105 -2.88 2.12 -4.28
C MET A 105 -1.95 3.18 -3.69
N HIS A 106 -1.03 2.81 -2.82
CA HIS A 106 -0.04 3.71 -2.25
C HIS A 106 1.38 3.49 -2.80
N GLY A 107 1.51 2.73 -3.89
CA GLY A 107 2.81 2.43 -4.50
C GLY A 107 3.53 1.24 -3.88
N ARG A 108 4.85 1.16 -4.10
CA ARG A 108 5.65 -0.03 -3.79
C ARG A 108 7.04 0.34 -3.29
N LEU A 109 7.53 -0.39 -2.26
CA LEU A 109 8.90 -0.23 -1.74
C LEU A 109 10.00 -0.72 -2.69
N ASP A 110 9.67 -1.64 -3.61
CA ASP A 110 10.61 -2.20 -4.57
C ASP A 110 10.70 -1.42 -5.89
N SER A 111 10.14 -0.21 -5.93
CA SER A 111 10.10 0.66 -7.10
C SER A 111 10.50 2.10 -6.76
N CYS A 112 11.11 2.78 -7.72
CA CYS A 112 11.40 4.21 -7.65
C CYS A 112 11.26 4.84 -9.05
N PHE A 113 11.16 6.16 -9.10
CA PHE A 113 11.08 6.88 -10.36
C PHE A 113 11.86 8.19 -10.34
N CYS A 114 12.26 8.65 -11.53
CA CYS A 114 12.96 9.92 -11.69
C CYS A 114 12.00 11.09 -11.53
N VAL A 115 12.35 12.06 -10.69
CA VAL A 115 11.54 13.28 -10.47
C VAL A 115 11.42 14.15 -11.72
N SER A 116 12.38 14.07 -12.65
CA SER A 116 12.44 14.89 -13.85
C SER A 116 11.87 14.18 -15.09
N CYS A 117 12.43 13.03 -15.50
CA CYS A 117 12.04 12.35 -16.74
C CYS A 117 10.98 11.27 -16.54
N ARG A 118 10.53 11.03 -15.31
CA ARG A 118 9.48 10.06 -14.91
C ARG A 118 9.79 8.60 -15.28
N THR A 119 11.02 8.28 -15.64
CA THR A 119 11.43 6.89 -15.87
C THR A 119 11.38 6.12 -14.57
N HIS A 120 10.72 4.96 -14.57
CA HIS A 120 10.60 4.06 -13.43
C HIS A 120 11.72 3.03 -13.46
N TYR A 121 12.12 2.58 -12.29
CA TYR A 121 13.15 1.58 -12.04
C TYR A 121 12.70 0.63 -10.93
N ARG A 122 13.15 -0.61 -10.98
CA ARG A 122 13.11 -1.49 -9.79
C ARG A 122 14.24 -1.08 -8.84
N MET A 123 14.02 -1.19 -7.54
CA MET A 123 15.07 -0.85 -6.56
C MET A 123 16.35 -1.67 -6.73
N GLU A 124 16.23 -2.92 -7.17
CA GLU A 124 17.36 -3.80 -7.47
C GLU A 124 18.21 -3.37 -8.68
N GLU A 125 17.65 -2.53 -9.55
CA GLU A 125 18.33 -1.96 -10.73
C GLU A 125 19.07 -0.66 -10.40
N CYS A 126 18.81 -0.08 -9.22
CA CYS A 126 19.35 1.20 -8.80
C CYS A 126 20.64 1.02 -8.01
N ASP A 127 21.61 1.92 -8.22
CA ASP A 127 22.72 2.06 -7.29
C ASP A 127 22.21 2.74 -6.01
N LEU A 128 22.09 1.98 -4.93
CA LEU A 128 21.61 2.44 -3.62
C LEU A 128 22.77 2.83 -2.66
N GLU A 129 24.03 2.69 -3.05
CA GLU A 129 25.18 3.09 -2.22
C GLU A 129 25.25 4.60 -1.98
N PRO A 130 25.00 5.48 -3.00
CA PRO A 130 24.89 6.91 -2.74
C PRO A 130 23.76 7.24 -1.77
N GLN A 131 23.91 8.31 -1.00
CA GLN A 131 22.86 8.79 -0.09
C GLN A 131 21.54 9.00 -0.84
N THR A 132 21.61 9.57 -2.06
CA THR A 132 20.45 9.77 -2.94
C THR A 132 20.70 9.13 -4.29
N PRO A 133 19.97 8.06 -4.69
CA PRO A 133 20.11 7.45 -6.00
C PRO A 133 19.77 8.40 -7.16
N LEU A 134 20.50 8.26 -8.25
CA LEU A 134 20.34 9.08 -9.44
C LEU A 134 19.79 8.29 -10.63
N CYS A 135 19.02 8.97 -11.46
CA CYS A 135 18.46 8.42 -12.69
C CYS A 135 19.56 8.09 -13.70
N GLN A 136 19.65 6.85 -14.12
CA GLN A 136 20.61 6.40 -15.13
C GLN A 136 20.40 7.05 -16.50
N ARG A 137 19.15 7.54 -16.79
CA ARG A 137 18.80 8.16 -18.06
C ARG A 137 19.17 9.64 -18.14
N CYS A 138 18.97 10.42 -17.07
CA CYS A 138 19.11 11.88 -17.12
C CYS A 138 19.91 12.49 -15.96
N GLY A 139 20.43 11.67 -15.04
CA GLY A 139 21.26 12.13 -13.92
C GLY A 139 20.52 12.85 -12.80
N ASN A 140 19.19 13.06 -12.90
CA ASN A 140 18.41 13.71 -11.84
C ASN A 140 18.07 12.73 -10.71
N LEU A 141 17.59 13.26 -9.57
CA LEU A 141 17.22 12.48 -8.41
C LEU A 141 16.14 11.43 -8.75
N LEU A 142 16.30 10.24 -8.20
CA LEU A 142 15.23 9.27 -8.05
C LEU A 142 14.48 9.54 -6.75
N ARG A 143 13.20 9.17 -6.70
CA ARG A 143 12.40 9.11 -5.47
C ARG A 143 11.73 7.74 -5.36
N PRO A 144 11.48 7.24 -4.11
CA PRO A 144 10.68 6.04 -3.91
C PRO A 144 9.29 6.17 -4.56
N ASP A 145 8.82 5.10 -5.18
CA ASP A 145 7.51 5.05 -5.84
C ASP A 145 6.38 4.80 -4.82
N ILE A 146 6.28 5.73 -3.89
CA ILE A 146 5.30 5.72 -2.79
C ILE A 146 4.42 6.95 -2.94
N VAL A 147 3.12 6.77 -2.80
CA VAL A 147 2.15 7.87 -2.69
C VAL A 147 2.28 8.47 -1.30
N TRP A 148 2.70 9.72 -1.23
CA TRP A 148 2.85 10.45 0.02
C TRP A 148 1.58 11.21 0.40
N PHE A 149 1.52 11.67 1.65
CA PHE A 149 0.42 12.52 2.11
C PHE A 149 0.35 13.79 1.26
N GLY A 150 -0.87 14.11 0.81
CA GLY A 150 -1.13 15.20 -0.13
C GLY A 150 -1.08 14.81 -1.60
N GLU A 151 -0.61 13.60 -1.95
CA GLU A 151 -0.64 13.07 -3.32
C GLU A 151 -1.91 12.24 -3.57
N ILE A 152 -2.24 12.07 -4.84
CA ILE A 152 -3.39 11.26 -5.28
C ILE A 152 -2.96 9.79 -5.34
N PRO A 153 -3.66 8.87 -4.64
CA PRO A 153 -3.40 7.44 -4.74
C PRO A 153 -3.56 6.90 -6.16
N TYR A 154 -2.83 5.83 -6.46
CA TYR A 154 -2.94 5.12 -7.74
C TYR A 154 -4.28 4.41 -7.88
N PHE A 155 -4.72 4.19 -9.11
CA PHE A 155 -5.87 3.35 -9.46
C PHE A 155 -7.23 3.80 -8.89
N LEU A 156 -7.41 5.07 -8.48
CA LEU A 156 -8.68 5.50 -7.86
C LEU A 156 -9.88 5.29 -8.76
N TYR A 157 -9.74 5.55 -10.07
CA TYR A 157 -10.82 5.36 -11.02
C TYR A 157 -11.23 3.88 -11.14
N GLU A 158 -10.25 3.00 -11.30
CA GLU A 158 -10.45 1.55 -11.37
C GLU A 158 -11.06 1.01 -10.08
N ILE A 159 -10.58 1.49 -8.94
CA ILE A 159 -11.11 1.13 -7.62
C ILE A 159 -12.56 1.56 -7.46
N GLU A 160 -12.92 2.78 -7.88
CA GLU A 160 -14.31 3.24 -7.84
C GLU A 160 -15.24 2.37 -8.69
N GLU A 161 -14.81 1.98 -9.88
CA GLU A 161 -15.60 1.09 -10.74
C GLU A 161 -15.74 -0.32 -10.14
N LEU A 162 -14.71 -0.84 -9.47
CA LEU A 162 -14.80 -2.11 -8.74
C LEU A 162 -15.78 -2.01 -7.57
N LEU A 163 -15.72 -0.93 -6.77
CA LEU A 163 -16.62 -0.71 -5.63
C LEU A 163 -18.10 -0.66 -6.03
N LYS A 164 -18.42 -0.07 -7.19
CA LYS A 164 -19.79 0.01 -7.74
C LYS A 164 -20.34 -1.35 -8.17
N ASN A 165 -19.47 -2.29 -8.47
CA ASN A 165 -19.83 -3.56 -9.07
C ASN A 165 -19.53 -4.77 -8.20
N THR A 166 -19.22 -4.56 -6.91
CA THR A 166 -18.88 -5.64 -5.97
C THR A 166 -20.10 -6.12 -5.18
N ASP A 167 -20.22 -7.43 -4.95
CA ASP A 167 -21.26 -8.03 -4.13
C ASP A 167 -20.81 -8.16 -2.67
N VAL A 168 -19.49 -8.43 -2.45
CA VAL A 168 -18.89 -8.58 -1.12
C VAL A 168 -17.64 -7.72 -1.02
N PHE A 169 -17.59 -6.82 -0.05
CA PHE A 169 -16.42 -6.01 0.25
C PHE A 169 -15.77 -6.48 1.54
N LEU A 170 -14.60 -7.12 1.41
CA LEU A 170 -13.81 -7.66 2.52
C LEU A 170 -12.75 -6.65 2.96
N ILE A 171 -12.73 -6.26 4.23
CA ILE A 171 -11.82 -5.27 4.80
C ILE A 171 -10.92 -5.97 5.82
N VAL A 172 -9.60 -6.01 5.58
CA VAL A 172 -8.66 -6.78 6.40
C VAL A 172 -7.51 -5.91 6.90
N GLY A 173 -7.28 -5.88 8.20
CA GLY A 173 -6.10 -5.28 8.81
C GLY A 173 -5.95 -3.77 8.58
N THR A 174 -7.06 -3.03 8.43
CA THR A 174 -7.02 -1.56 8.27
C THR A 174 -7.64 -0.83 9.46
N SER A 175 -7.08 0.32 9.80
CA SER A 175 -7.59 1.18 10.87
C SER A 175 -8.88 1.92 10.51
N GLY A 176 -9.15 2.10 9.21
CA GLY A 176 -10.28 2.90 8.74
C GLY A 176 -10.13 4.41 8.91
N VAL A 177 -8.90 4.92 9.08
CA VAL A 177 -8.64 6.37 9.26
C VAL A 177 -7.99 7.04 8.05
N VAL A 178 -7.33 6.29 7.17
CA VAL A 178 -6.59 6.85 6.03
C VAL A 178 -7.53 7.01 4.83
N TYR A 179 -7.76 8.24 4.41
CA TYR A 179 -8.55 8.56 3.22
C TYR A 179 -7.67 8.56 1.96
N PRO A 180 -8.23 8.17 0.78
CA PRO A 180 -9.65 7.86 0.52
C PRO A 180 -10.08 6.44 0.92
N ALA A 181 -9.16 5.51 1.24
CA ALA A 181 -9.46 4.10 1.52
C ALA A 181 -10.50 3.91 2.66
N ALA A 182 -10.47 4.77 3.69
CA ALA A 182 -11.45 4.74 4.78
C ALA A 182 -12.90 4.97 4.31
N GLY A 183 -13.09 5.67 3.19
CA GLY A 183 -14.39 5.93 2.58
C GLY A 183 -14.92 4.79 1.70
N PHE A 184 -14.09 3.84 1.27
CA PHE A 184 -14.48 2.79 0.32
C PHE A 184 -15.59 1.88 0.86
N VAL A 185 -15.62 1.64 2.16
CA VAL A 185 -16.68 0.85 2.79
C VAL A 185 -18.05 1.51 2.59
N MET A 186 -18.13 2.83 2.74
CA MET A 186 -19.38 3.57 2.53
C MET A 186 -19.81 3.49 1.06
N THR A 187 -18.88 3.68 0.14
CA THR A 187 -19.14 3.56 -1.30
C THR A 187 -19.66 2.17 -1.65
N ALA A 188 -18.99 1.10 -1.22
CA ALA A 188 -19.42 -0.27 -1.46
C ALA A 188 -20.85 -0.54 -0.95
N LYS A 189 -21.16 -0.08 0.27
CA LYS A 189 -22.52 -0.21 0.84
C LYS A 189 -23.58 0.56 0.07
N LEU A 190 -23.27 1.76 -0.40
CA LEU A 190 -24.20 2.56 -1.21
C LEU A 190 -24.58 1.84 -2.52
N PHE A 191 -23.68 1.03 -3.05
CA PHE A 191 -23.93 0.21 -4.23
C PHE A 191 -24.42 -1.21 -3.91
N GLY A 192 -24.74 -1.51 -2.65
CA GLY A 192 -25.41 -2.74 -2.23
C GLY A 192 -24.50 -3.88 -1.82
N ALA A 193 -23.17 -3.67 -1.71
CA ALA A 193 -22.26 -4.69 -1.28
C ALA A 193 -22.48 -5.11 0.18
N HIS A 194 -22.36 -6.41 0.45
CA HIS A 194 -22.22 -6.94 1.81
C HIS A 194 -20.80 -6.69 2.30
N THR A 195 -20.64 -6.03 3.44
CA THR A 195 -19.34 -5.66 3.98
C THR A 195 -18.92 -6.58 5.12
N ILE A 196 -17.68 -7.03 5.11
CA ILE A 196 -17.09 -7.93 6.11
C ILE A 196 -15.76 -7.34 6.59
N GLY A 197 -15.63 -7.13 7.90
CA GLY A 197 -14.39 -6.65 8.51
C GLY A 197 -13.66 -7.78 9.24
N VAL A 198 -12.35 -7.91 8.97
CA VAL A 198 -11.44 -8.82 9.67
C VAL A 198 -10.28 -8.00 10.24
N ASN A 199 -10.31 -7.78 11.54
CA ASN A 199 -9.32 -6.97 12.25
C ASN A 199 -9.09 -7.52 13.65
N LEU A 200 -7.89 -7.32 14.18
CA LEU A 200 -7.59 -7.61 15.59
C LEU A 200 -8.34 -6.65 16.52
N GLU A 201 -8.38 -5.37 16.15
CA GLU A 201 -9.08 -4.32 16.87
C GLU A 201 -10.20 -3.72 16.03
N LYS A 202 -11.18 -3.13 16.68
CA LYS A 202 -12.29 -2.44 16.04
C LYS A 202 -11.77 -1.23 15.24
N PRO A 203 -11.97 -1.16 13.92
CA PRO A 203 -11.56 0.01 13.13
C PRO A 203 -12.44 1.22 13.43
N ASP A 204 -11.90 2.44 13.23
CA ASP A 204 -12.60 3.68 13.55
C ASP A 204 -13.88 3.88 12.70
N ASN A 205 -13.88 3.36 11.47
CA ASN A 205 -15.03 3.38 10.57
C ASN A 205 -15.98 2.18 10.73
N MET A 206 -15.92 1.44 11.85
CA MET A 206 -16.73 0.23 12.11
C MET A 206 -18.24 0.45 11.95
N GLY A 207 -18.74 1.66 12.22
CA GLY A 207 -20.16 1.97 12.04
C GLY A 207 -20.66 1.83 10.59
N PHE A 208 -19.74 1.70 9.65
CA PHE A 208 -20.02 1.52 8.21
C PHE A 208 -19.75 0.10 7.70
N ILE A 209 -19.20 -0.79 8.53
CA ILE A 209 -18.93 -2.20 8.18
C ILE A 209 -20.11 -3.10 8.51
#